data_fd901a4be3b9d95958f217c0db479413
#
_entry.id   fd901a4be3b9d95958f217c0db479413
#
_cell.length_a   1.000
_cell.length_b   1.000
_cell.length_c   1.000
_cell.angle_alpha   90.00
_cell.angle_beta   90.00
_cell.angle_gamma   90.00
#
_symmetry.space_group_name_H-M   'P 1'
#
loop_
_entity.id
_entity.type
_entity.pdbx_description
1 polymer ?
#
loop_
_entity_poly.entity_id
_entity_poly.type
_entity_poly.pdbx_seq_one_letter_code
_entity_poly.pdbx_strand_id
1 'polypeptide(L)'
;LTDPILTHPPKGVVPFYFRTLLAVVMSAIRCRVFVMTMTDLNHFYLKRSVHPVHYVYAFHSLVSTHMIYRYGAFDHYDSILCVGPHHNREIRKHEALYNAPEKQLVDAGYYRLETIYATFQETAYATAEPGNTILIAPSWGKENILESVGEQLVDLLLKENYQVIVRPHPETVKRTPEFIAGLRKRFSTHENLTLELSVATSDSLFKADVLISD
;
A
#
# COMPACT_ATOMS: atom_id res chain seq x y z
N LEU A 1 -16.30 -8.42 11.08
CA LEU A 1 -15.28 -7.38 10.83
C LEU A 1 -14.82 -6.82 12.16
N THR A 2 -13.59 -7.10 12.53
CA THR A 2 -12.97 -6.68 13.79
C THR A 2 -11.85 -5.68 13.52
N ASP A 3 -12.18 -4.60 12.81
CA ASP A 3 -11.23 -3.50 12.64
C ASP A 3 -11.01 -2.85 14.02
N PRO A 4 -9.78 -2.77 14.51
CA PRO A 4 -9.46 -2.21 15.82
C PRO A 4 -10.00 -0.78 16.03
N ILE A 5 -10.11 0.02 14.98
CA ILE A 5 -10.64 1.39 15.07
C ILE A 5 -12.11 1.43 15.48
N LEU A 6 -12.88 0.37 15.18
CA LEU A 6 -14.28 0.27 15.57
C LEU A 6 -14.46 -0.07 17.05
N THR A 7 -13.49 -0.77 17.63
CA THR A 7 -13.53 -1.23 19.02
C THR A 7 -12.75 -0.32 19.98
N HIS A 8 -11.63 0.25 19.49
CA HIS A 8 -10.74 1.11 20.27
C HIS A 8 -10.35 2.37 19.47
N PRO A 9 -11.31 3.27 19.24
CA PRO A 9 -11.02 4.48 18.47
C PRO A 9 -10.07 5.41 19.23
N PRO A 10 -9.16 6.10 18.53
CA PRO A 10 -8.36 7.15 19.12
C PRO A 10 -9.22 8.28 19.70
N LYS A 11 -8.69 9.03 20.67
CA LYS A 11 -9.39 10.18 21.27
C LYS A 11 -9.81 11.18 20.19
N GLY A 12 -11.08 11.55 20.18
CA GLY A 12 -11.66 12.50 19.23
C GLY A 12 -12.08 11.89 17.90
N VAL A 13 -11.95 10.57 17.74
CA VAL A 13 -12.42 9.85 16.55
C VAL A 13 -13.72 9.13 16.87
N VAL A 14 -14.72 9.29 16.03
CA VAL A 14 -16.02 8.57 16.10
C VAL A 14 -16.10 7.68 14.86
N PRO A 15 -15.89 6.35 14.99
CA PRO A 15 -15.90 5.44 13.86
C PRO A 15 -17.34 5.11 13.44
N PHE A 16 -17.57 5.03 12.12
CA PHE A 16 -18.81 4.57 11.53
C PHE A 16 -18.52 3.47 10.52
N TYR A 17 -19.31 2.41 10.55
CA TYR A 17 -19.21 1.32 9.58
C TYR A 17 -20.46 1.26 8.71
N PHE A 18 -20.29 1.39 7.41
CA PHE A 18 -21.36 1.27 6.42
C PHE A 18 -21.15 0.04 5.55
N ARG A 19 -21.98 -0.97 5.72
CA ARG A 19 -21.99 -2.14 4.83
C ARG A 19 -22.81 -1.88 3.55
N THR A 20 -23.85 -1.09 3.70
CA THR A 20 -24.79 -0.72 2.64
C THR A 20 -25.07 0.78 2.72
N LEU A 21 -25.79 1.35 1.77
CA LEU A 21 -26.18 2.77 1.75
C LEU A 21 -25.02 3.78 1.63
N LEU A 22 -23.80 3.34 1.34
CA LEU A 22 -22.64 4.25 1.20
C LEU A 22 -22.94 5.35 0.17
N ALA A 23 -23.58 5.01 -0.95
CA ALA A 23 -23.91 5.96 -2.01
C ALA A 23 -24.85 7.09 -1.50
N VAL A 24 -25.84 6.73 -0.65
CA VAL A 24 -26.76 7.70 -0.06
C VAL A 24 -26.04 8.59 0.95
N VAL A 25 -25.25 7.98 1.82
CA VAL A 25 -24.44 8.71 2.82
C VAL A 25 -23.49 9.69 2.14
N MET A 26 -22.77 9.25 1.11
CA MET A 26 -21.81 10.10 0.37
C MET A 26 -22.48 11.35 -0.20
N SER A 27 -23.65 11.22 -0.80
CA SER A 27 -24.37 12.36 -1.40
C SER A 27 -24.95 13.36 -0.38
N ALA A 28 -25.10 12.96 0.88
CA ALA A 28 -25.70 13.76 1.96
C ALA A 28 -24.70 14.24 3.03
N ILE A 29 -23.39 13.92 2.88
CA ILE A 29 -22.36 14.31 3.85
C ILE A 29 -22.34 15.83 4.04
N ARG A 30 -22.31 16.27 5.30
CA ARG A 30 -22.15 17.67 5.69
C ARG A 30 -20.90 17.83 6.54
N CYS A 31 -19.82 18.26 5.93
CA CYS A 31 -18.57 18.60 6.62
C CYS A 31 -17.83 19.68 5.83
N ARG A 32 -16.86 20.31 6.46
CA ARG A 32 -16.03 21.32 5.79
C ARG A 32 -15.01 20.65 4.86
N VAL A 33 -14.39 19.59 5.33
CA VAL A 33 -13.34 18.82 4.62
C VAL A 33 -13.66 17.34 4.75
N PHE A 34 -13.56 16.61 3.65
CA PHE A 34 -13.70 15.17 3.60
C PHE A 34 -12.46 14.53 2.98
N VAL A 35 -11.69 13.80 3.78
CA VAL A 35 -10.46 13.13 3.34
C VAL A 35 -10.78 11.70 2.93
N MET A 36 -10.32 11.29 1.76
CA MET A 36 -10.55 9.95 1.19
C MET A 36 -9.26 9.32 0.68
N THR A 37 -9.22 7.99 0.72
CA THR A 37 -8.17 7.17 0.08
C THR A 37 -8.70 6.39 -1.13
N MET A 38 -9.98 6.58 -1.49
CA MET A 38 -10.64 5.93 -2.63
C MET A 38 -10.59 6.86 -3.84
N THR A 39 -10.26 6.31 -5.01
CA THR A 39 -10.33 7.03 -6.29
C THR A 39 -11.76 7.12 -6.82
N ASP A 40 -11.92 7.77 -7.96
CA ASP A 40 -13.18 7.79 -8.72
C ASP A 40 -14.34 8.50 -8.02
N LEU A 41 -14.00 9.53 -7.24
CA LEU A 41 -14.99 10.43 -6.67
C LEU A 41 -15.88 11.00 -7.79
N ASN A 42 -17.16 11.13 -7.52
CA ASN A 42 -18.23 11.54 -8.42
C ASN A 42 -18.58 10.55 -9.56
N HIS A 43 -18.00 9.35 -9.51
CA HIS A 43 -18.37 8.25 -10.38
C HIS A 43 -19.23 7.22 -9.64
N PHE A 44 -20.12 6.51 -10.34
CA PHE A 44 -20.96 5.43 -9.80
C PHE A 44 -21.50 5.72 -8.39
N TYR A 45 -21.01 5.00 -7.38
CA TYR A 45 -21.49 5.03 -6.00
C TYR A 45 -20.88 6.14 -5.14
N LEU A 46 -19.74 6.69 -5.55
CA LEU A 46 -19.01 7.68 -4.76
C LEU A 46 -19.34 9.10 -5.21
N LYS A 47 -20.62 9.49 -5.18
CA LYS A 47 -21.04 10.83 -5.58
C LYS A 47 -20.54 11.89 -4.59
N ARG A 48 -20.15 13.05 -5.12
CA ARG A 48 -19.92 14.22 -4.27
C ARG A 48 -21.21 14.60 -3.56
N SER A 49 -21.07 15.14 -2.35
CA SER A 49 -22.19 15.67 -1.60
C SER A 49 -22.87 16.82 -2.34
N VAL A 50 -24.18 16.95 -2.13
CA VAL A 50 -24.96 18.13 -2.58
C VAL A 50 -24.61 19.40 -1.77
N HIS A 51 -23.87 19.24 -0.68
CA HIS A 51 -23.40 20.34 0.16
C HIS A 51 -21.99 20.78 -0.23
N PRO A 52 -21.56 22.01 0.14
CA PRO A 52 -20.22 22.52 -0.15
C PRO A 52 -19.16 21.81 0.73
N VAL A 53 -18.67 20.69 0.26
CA VAL A 53 -17.62 19.89 0.91
C VAL A 53 -16.33 19.98 0.10
N HIS A 54 -15.21 20.27 0.76
CA HIS A 54 -13.88 20.22 0.18
C HIS A 54 -13.32 18.81 0.27
N TYR A 55 -13.09 18.18 -0.88
CA TYR A 55 -12.62 16.78 -0.96
C TYR A 55 -11.10 16.72 -1.12
N VAL A 56 -10.46 16.01 -0.21
CA VAL A 56 -9.01 15.80 -0.19
C VAL A 56 -8.69 14.34 -0.45
N TYR A 57 -7.85 14.06 -1.43
CA TYR A 57 -7.32 12.72 -1.64
C TYR A 57 -6.03 12.51 -0.85
N ALA A 58 -5.95 11.43 -0.09
CA ALA A 58 -4.76 10.99 0.63
C ALA A 58 -4.28 9.64 0.09
N PHE A 59 -3.02 9.56 -0.33
CA PHE A 59 -2.45 8.30 -0.82
C PHE A 59 -2.19 7.32 0.32
N HIS A 60 -2.46 6.05 0.07
CA HIS A 60 -2.14 4.94 0.97
C HIS A 60 -0.97 4.08 0.44
N SER A 61 -0.30 4.55 -0.62
CA SER A 61 0.87 3.92 -1.23
C SER A 61 1.75 4.96 -1.92
N LEU A 62 3.02 4.60 -2.22
CA LEU A 62 4.02 5.47 -2.85
C LEU A 62 4.06 5.34 -4.38
N VAL A 63 3.02 4.79 -4.97
CA VAL A 63 2.99 4.46 -6.39
C VAL A 63 2.86 5.70 -7.29
N SER A 64 3.32 5.57 -8.54
CA SER A 64 3.11 6.56 -9.60
C SER A 64 1.62 6.68 -9.93
N THR A 65 1.15 7.94 -10.06
CA THR A 65 -0.25 8.21 -10.33
C THR A 65 -0.68 7.79 -11.73
N HIS A 66 0.19 7.93 -12.73
CA HIS A 66 -0.14 7.63 -14.13
C HIS A 66 0.02 6.14 -14.49
N MET A 67 0.81 5.38 -13.72
CA MET A 67 1.02 3.95 -14.00
C MET A 67 -0.05 3.07 -13.37
N ILE A 68 -0.57 3.46 -12.21
CA ILE A 68 -1.44 2.58 -11.40
C ILE A 68 -2.90 2.99 -11.48
N TYR A 69 -3.18 4.30 -11.56
CA TYR A 69 -4.55 4.78 -11.53
C TYR A 69 -5.08 5.03 -12.94
N ARG A 70 -6.36 4.74 -13.13
CA ARG A 70 -7.02 5.01 -14.40
C ARG A 70 -7.10 6.51 -14.69
N TYR A 71 -7.28 6.83 -15.94
CA TYR A 71 -7.59 8.21 -16.36
C TYR A 71 -8.78 8.78 -15.58
N GLY A 72 -8.66 10.03 -15.12
CA GLY A 72 -9.71 10.74 -14.41
C GLY A 72 -9.95 10.32 -12.96
N ALA A 73 -9.13 9.42 -12.41
CA ALA A 73 -9.30 8.91 -11.04
C ALA A 73 -9.36 9.99 -9.96
N PHE A 74 -8.72 11.14 -10.20
CA PHE A 74 -8.61 12.26 -9.26
C PHE A 74 -9.37 13.51 -9.69
N ASP A 75 -10.07 13.52 -10.83
CA ASP A 75 -10.59 14.74 -11.45
C ASP A 75 -11.59 15.52 -10.58
N HIS A 76 -12.27 14.82 -9.71
CA HIS A 76 -13.29 15.40 -8.83
C HIS A 76 -12.81 15.71 -7.40
N TYR A 77 -11.51 15.61 -7.14
CA TYR A 77 -10.92 16.07 -5.89
C TYR A 77 -10.52 17.55 -5.98
N ASP A 78 -10.66 18.26 -4.86
CA ASP A 78 -10.28 19.67 -4.76
C ASP A 78 -8.80 19.81 -4.38
N SER A 79 -8.31 18.91 -3.50
CA SER A 79 -6.90 18.86 -3.07
C SER A 79 -6.36 17.44 -3.09
N ILE A 80 -5.03 17.32 -3.24
CA ILE A 80 -4.32 16.05 -3.17
C ILE A 80 -3.13 16.19 -2.23
N LEU A 81 -3.01 15.29 -1.25
CA LEU A 81 -1.85 15.16 -0.38
C LEU A 81 -0.77 14.34 -1.09
N CYS A 82 0.20 15.01 -1.67
CA CYS A 82 1.27 14.37 -2.44
C CYS A 82 2.30 13.73 -1.52
N VAL A 83 2.69 12.48 -1.83
CA VAL A 83 3.69 11.74 -1.03
C VAL A 83 5.12 12.08 -1.43
N GLY A 84 5.31 12.75 -2.57
CA GLY A 84 6.61 13.17 -3.04
C GLY A 84 6.51 13.99 -4.35
N PRO A 85 7.64 14.55 -4.80
CA PRO A 85 7.67 15.48 -5.94
C PRO A 85 7.27 14.84 -7.28
N HIS A 86 7.29 13.51 -7.39
CA HIS A 86 6.79 12.80 -8.57
C HIS A 86 5.28 12.98 -8.73
N HIS A 87 4.49 12.93 -7.65
CA HIS A 87 3.05 13.17 -7.69
C HIS A 87 2.73 14.57 -8.23
N ASN A 88 3.43 15.60 -7.75
CA ASN A 88 3.25 16.96 -8.23
C ASN A 88 3.47 17.04 -9.76
N ARG A 89 4.57 16.48 -10.26
CA ARG A 89 4.89 16.48 -11.69
C ARG A 89 3.86 15.71 -12.52
N GLU A 90 3.47 14.52 -12.06
CA GLU A 90 2.53 13.66 -12.77
C GLU A 90 1.14 14.26 -12.83
N ILE A 91 0.64 14.79 -11.72
CA ILE A 91 -0.70 15.41 -11.65
C ILE A 91 -0.75 16.67 -12.49
N ARG A 92 0.25 17.57 -12.41
CA ARG A 92 0.31 18.76 -13.25
C ARG A 92 0.40 18.43 -14.74
N LYS A 93 1.17 17.38 -15.08
CA LYS A 93 1.24 16.91 -16.47
C LYS A 93 -0.10 16.36 -16.95
N HIS A 94 -0.81 15.61 -16.12
CA HIS A 94 -2.15 15.10 -16.41
C HIS A 94 -3.14 16.25 -16.63
N GLU A 95 -3.18 17.23 -15.74
CA GLU A 95 -4.05 18.41 -15.86
C GLU A 95 -3.80 19.16 -17.18
N ALA A 96 -2.54 19.38 -17.54
CA ALA A 96 -2.16 20.07 -18.77
C ALA A 96 -2.52 19.27 -20.04
N LEU A 97 -2.30 17.95 -20.06
CA LEU A 97 -2.56 17.10 -21.22
C LEU A 97 -4.06 16.93 -21.51
N TYR A 98 -4.88 16.90 -20.47
CA TYR A 98 -6.29 16.56 -20.59
C TYR A 98 -7.24 17.71 -20.26
N ASN A 99 -6.67 18.92 -20.08
CA ASN A 99 -7.44 20.09 -19.66
C ASN A 99 -8.33 19.81 -18.44
N ALA A 100 -7.80 19.01 -17.50
CA ALA A 100 -8.50 18.66 -16.27
C ALA A 100 -8.46 19.83 -15.27
N PRO A 101 -9.45 19.94 -14.36
CA PRO A 101 -9.45 20.98 -13.33
C PRO A 101 -8.18 20.95 -12.48
N GLU A 102 -7.59 22.13 -12.29
CA GLU A 102 -6.41 22.27 -11.44
C GLU A 102 -6.76 22.01 -9.96
N LYS A 103 -5.95 21.18 -9.29
CA LYS A 103 -6.12 20.78 -7.89
C LYS A 103 -5.12 21.51 -7.02
N GLN A 104 -5.48 21.72 -5.76
CA GLN A 104 -4.51 22.15 -4.78
C GLN A 104 -3.62 20.95 -4.40
N LEU A 105 -2.33 21.01 -4.74
CA LEU A 105 -1.34 20.00 -4.36
C LEU A 105 -0.64 20.43 -3.08
N VAL A 106 -0.57 19.50 -2.12
CA VAL A 106 0.06 19.72 -0.82
C VAL A 106 1.15 18.67 -0.65
N ASP A 107 2.38 19.09 -0.42
CA ASP A 107 3.50 18.21 -0.09
C ASP A 107 3.31 17.68 1.33
N ALA A 108 2.74 16.49 1.44
CA ALA A 108 2.36 15.89 2.71
C ALA A 108 3.37 14.85 3.22
N GLY A 109 4.22 14.31 2.33
CA GLY A 109 5.04 13.16 2.65
C GLY A 109 4.21 11.87 2.78
N TYR A 110 4.85 10.81 3.29
CA TYR A 110 4.17 9.54 3.51
C TYR A 110 4.36 9.06 4.94
N TYR A 111 3.41 9.40 5.78
CA TYR A 111 3.45 9.17 7.24
C TYR A 111 3.80 7.72 7.63
N ARG A 112 3.29 6.73 6.89
CA ARG A 112 3.58 5.32 7.17
C ARG A 112 5.08 5.02 7.02
N LEU A 113 5.74 5.56 6.00
CA LEU A 113 7.18 5.39 5.81
C LEU A 113 7.97 6.08 6.91
N GLU A 114 7.57 7.29 7.28
CA GLU A 114 8.20 8.05 8.37
C GLU A 114 8.10 7.30 9.70
N THR A 115 6.92 6.74 9.99
CA THR A 115 6.71 5.92 11.19
C THR A 115 7.56 4.65 11.19
N ILE A 116 7.61 3.93 10.04
CA ILE A 116 8.43 2.72 9.89
C ILE A 116 9.91 3.09 10.08
N TYR A 117 10.38 4.19 9.49
CA TYR A 117 11.76 4.65 9.63
C TYR A 117 12.09 5.04 11.07
N ALA A 118 11.22 5.79 11.75
CA ALA A 118 11.40 6.13 13.15
C ALA A 118 11.49 4.89 14.04
N THR A 119 10.59 3.93 13.82
CA THR A 119 10.63 2.65 14.54
C THR A 119 11.92 1.87 14.25
N PHE A 120 12.36 1.82 12.99
CA PHE A 120 13.64 1.19 12.62
C PHE A 120 14.81 1.77 13.38
N GLN A 121 14.89 3.12 13.50
CA GLN A 121 15.97 3.81 14.22
C GLN A 121 16.06 3.43 15.72
N GLU A 122 14.96 2.96 16.30
CA GLU A 122 14.90 2.49 17.69
C GLU A 122 15.29 1.01 17.84
N THR A 123 15.48 0.29 16.75
CA THR A 123 15.86 -1.13 16.77
C THR A 123 17.36 -1.34 16.76
N ALA A 124 17.80 -2.51 17.20
CA ALA A 124 19.21 -2.93 17.10
C ALA A 124 19.69 -3.06 15.63
N TYR A 125 18.75 -3.24 14.69
CA TYR A 125 19.09 -3.34 13.26
C TYR A 125 19.59 -2.02 12.65
N ALA A 126 19.25 -0.86 13.22
CA ALA A 126 19.71 0.43 12.73
C ALA A 126 21.24 0.60 12.81
N THR A 127 21.90 -0.14 13.70
CA THR A 127 23.36 -0.09 13.92
C THR A 127 24.04 -1.44 13.68
N ALA A 128 23.29 -2.44 13.20
CA ALA A 128 23.86 -3.75 12.89
C ALA A 128 24.74 -3.68 11.64
N GLU A 129 25.79 -4.48 11.62
CA GLU A 129 26.56 -4.71 10.39
C GLU A 129 25.69 -5.45 9.37
N PRO A 130 25.85 -5.16 8.06
CA PRO A 130 25.13 -5.89 7.01
C PRO A 130 25.36 -7.39 7.11
N GLY A 131 24.28 -8.13 7.03
CA GLY A 131 24.30 -9.59 7.05
C GLY A 131 24.09 -10.20 5.66
N ASN A 132 23.34 -11.28 5.61
CA ASN A 132 23.02 -12.00 4.37
C ASN A 132 21.51 -12.29 4.26
N THR A 133 20.67 -11.44 4.79
CA THR A 133 19.21 -11.62 4.79
C THR A 133 18.57 -10.91 3.61
N ILE A 134 17.84 -11.65 2.80
CA ILE A 134 17.13 -11.14 1.61
C ILE A 134 15.64 -11.28 1.85
N LEU A 135 14.92 -10.16 1.73
CA LEU A 135 13.45 -10.11 1.75
C LEU A 135 12.91 -10.05 0.32
N ILE A 136 12.12 -11.03 -0.07
CA ILE A 136 11.35 -11.02 -1.32
C ILE A 136 9.92 -10.61 -0.97
N ALA A 137 9.52 -9.38 -1.31
CA ALA A 137 8.21 -8.82 -1.02
C ALA A 137 7.62 -8.16 -2.28
N PRO A 138 7.11 -8.96 -3.21
CA PRO A 138 6.59 -8.48 -4.49
C PRO A 138 5.19 -7.88 -4.38
N SER A 139 4.74 -7.24 -5.45
CA SER A 139 3.34 -6.91 -5.68
C SER A 139 2.50 -8.17 -5.92
N TRP A 140 1.31 -8.05 -6.46
CA TRP A 140 0.43 -9.19 -6.77
C TRP A 140 -0.02 -9.17 -8.23
N GLY A 141 -0.34 -10.34 -8.78
CA GLY A 141 -0.74 -10.53 -10.18
C GLY A 141 0.16 -11.52 -10.88
N LYS A 142 -0.25 -12.01 -12.04
CA LYS A 142 0.42 -13.11 -12.75
C LYS A 142 1.86 -12.82 -13.20
N GLU A 143 2.22 -11.54 -13.30
CA GLU A 143 3.52 -11.10 -13.79
C GLU A 143 4.46 -10.68 -12.64
N ASN A 144 4.02 -10.77 -11.38
CA ASN A 144 4.89 -10.45 -10.26
C ASN A 144 6.06 -11.45 -10.17
N ILE A 145 7.16 -11.00 -9.58
CA ILE A 145 8.41 -11.76 -9.54
C ILE A 145 8.24 -13.11 -8.81
N LEU A 146 7.38 -13.19 -7.80
CA LEU A 146 7.21 -14.42 -7.02
C LEU A 146 6.46 -15.49 -7.80
N GLU A 147 5.36 -15.13 -8.48
CA GLU A 147 4.54 -16.08 -9.25
C GLU A 147 5.18 -16.44 -10.60
N SER A 148 6.09 -15.60 -11.13
CA SER A 148 6.76 -15.85 -12.41
C SER A 148 8.05 -16.66 -12.27
N VAL A 149 8.98 -16.22 -11.43
CA VAL A 149 10.32 -16.83 -11.26
C VAL A 149 10.68 -17.11 -9.80
N GLY A 150 9.73 -16.97 -8.86
CA GLY A 150 10.00 -16.99 -7.43
C GLY A 150 10.62 -18.29 -6.94
N GLU A 151 10.18 -19.45 -7.43
CA GLU A 151 10.77 -20.73 -7.03
C GLU A 151 12.25 -20.84 -7.41
N GLN A 152 12.61 -20.41 -8.63
CA GLN A 152 14.00 -20.44 -9.11
C GLN A 152 14.84 -19.41 -8.36
N LEU A 153 14.30 -18.23 -8.09
CA LEU A 153 14.97 -17.19 -7.34
C LEU A 153 15.27 -17.64 -5.91
N VAL A 154 14.28 -18.20 -5.21
CA VAL A 154 14.44 -18.73 -3.84
C VAL A 154 15.49 -19.86 -3.83
N ASP A 155 15.41 -20.81 -4.78
CA ASP A 155 16.34 -21.92 -4.89
C ASP A 155 17.78 -21.44 -5.10
N LEU A 156 17.98 -20.43 -5.95
CA LEU A 156 19.29 -19.82 -6.20
C LEU A 156 19.85 -19.16 -4.93
N LEU A 157 19.04 -18.35 -4.25
CA LEU A 157 19.48 -17.64 -3.05
C LEU A 157 19.82 -18.58 -1.89
N LEU A 158 19.03 -19.65 -1.72
CA LEU A 158 19.30 -20.67 -0.71
C LEU A 158 20.59 -21.47 -1.00
N LYS A 159 20.89 -21.75 -2.27
CA LYS A 159 22.17 -22.39 -2.68
C LYS A 159 23.38 -21.53 -2.38
N GLU A 160 23.24 -20.21 -2.46
CA GLU A 160 24.27 -19.24 -2.10
C GLU A 160 24.30 -18.93 -0.58
N ASN A 161 23.61 -19.72 0.25
CA ASN A 161 23.54 -19.61 1.71
C ASN A 161 22.97 -18.29 2.25
N TYR A 162 22.12 -17.61 1.50
CA TYR A 162 21.38 -16.46 2.02
C TYR A 162 20.27 -16.91 2.99
N GLN A 163 19.98 -16.06 3.96
CA GLN A 163 18.74 -16.13 4.73
C GLN A 163 17.65 -15.47 3.88
N VAL A 164 16.63 -16.22 3.51
CA VAL A 164 15.59 -15.77 2.60
C VAL A 164 14.27 -15.64 3.34
N ILE A 165 13.68 -14.45 3.32
CA ILE A 165 12.34 -14.20 3.80
C ILE A 165 11.45 -13.95 2.58
N VAL A 166 10.43 -14.78 2.40
CA VAL A 166 9.42 -14.58 1.36
C VAL A 166 8.16 -14.05 2.01
N ARG A 167 7.74 -12.86 1.62
CA ARG A 167 6.54 -12.18 2.10
C ARG A 167 5.59 -11.89 0.94
N PRO A 168 4.74 -12.86 0.57
CA PRO A 168 3.79 -12.70 -0.52
C PRO A 168 2.79 -11.57 -0.22
N HIS A 169 2.35 -10.87 -1.25
CA HIS A 169 1.26 -9.93 -1.10
C HIS A 169 -0.02 -10.64 -0.60
N PRO A 170 -0.86 -10.02 0.27
CA PRO A 170 -2.10 -10.63 0.78
C PRO A 170 -3.05 -11.13 -0.31
N GLU A 171 -3.12 -10.43 -1.44
CA GLU A 171 -3.94 -10.86 -2.57
C GLU A 171 -3.39 -12.14 -3.22
N THR A 172 -2.07 -12.35 -3.30
CA THR A 172 -1.47 -13.61 -3.76
C THR A 172 -1.86 -14.75 -2.82
N VAL A 173 -1.74 -14.55 -1.51
CA VAL A 173 -2.14 -15.57 -0.51
C VAL A 173 -3.62 -15.95 -0.65
N LYS A 174 -4.47 -14.98 -0.92
CA LYS A 174 -5.93 -15.18 -1.06
C LYS A 174 -6.32 -15.81 -2.38
N ARG A 175 -5.68 -15.41 -3.49
CA ARG A 175 -6.08 -15.78 -4.86
C ARG A 175 -5.41 -17.04 -5.36
N THR A 176 -4.19 -17.31 -4.91
CA THR A 176 -3.38 -18.46 -5.33
C THR A 176 -2.84 -19.26 -4.13
N PRO A 177 -3.73 -19.75 -3.23
CA PRO A 177 -3.31 -20.48 -2.02
C PRO A 177 -2.54 -21.76 -2.34
N GLU A 178 -2.81 -22.41 -3.48
CA GLU A 178 -2.10 -23.60 -3.94
C GLU A 178 -0.64 -23.29 -4.25
N PHE A 179 -0.34 -22.13 -4.83
CA PHE A 179 1.03 -21.67 -5.08
C PHE A 179 1.80 -21.50 -3.76
N ILE A 180 1.18 -20.86 -2.77
CA ILE A 180 1.78 -20.69 -1.44
C ILE A 180 2.01 -22.05 -0.74
N ALA A 181 1.08 -22.97 -0.87
CA ALA A 181 1.22 -24.33 -0.36
C ALA A 181 2.36 -25.09 -1.07
N GLY A 182 2.50 -24.89 -2.38
CA GLY A 182 3.60 -25.43 -3.19
C GLY A 182 4.96 -24.94 -2.73
N LEU A 183 5.13 -23.62 -2.57
CA LEU A 183 6.36 -23.03 -2.01
C LEU A 183 6.70 -23.59 -0.64
N ARG A 184 5.73 -23.63 0.27
CA ARG A 184 5.93 -24.19 1.62
C ARG A 184 6.39 -25.64 1.59
N LYS A 185 5.75 -26.46 0.73
CA LYS A 185 6.09 -27.89 0.59
C LYS A 185 7.48 -28.09 0.01
N ARG A 186 7.79 -27.35 -1.08
CA ARG A 186 9.07 -27.47 -1.80
C ARG A 186 10.26 -27.15 -0.91
N PHE A 187 10.16 -26.11 -0.11
CA PHE A 187 11.25 -25.60 0.70
C PHE A 187 11.13 -25.92 2.20
N SER A 188 10.27 -26.87 2.57
CA SER A 188 9.96 -27.23 3.96
C SER A 188 11.17 -27.69 4.80
N THR A 189 12.25 -28.15 4.15
CA THR A 189 13.48 -28.64 4.78
C THR A 189 14.60 -27.60 4.85
N HIS A 190 14.39 -26.42 4.27
CA HIS A 190 15.40 -25.36 4.27
C HIS A 190 15.26 -24.48 5.51
N GLU A 191 16.20 -24.59 6.44
CA GLU A 191 16.25 -23.78 7.67
C GLU A 191 16.45 -22.28 7.40
N ASN A 192 17.08 -21.95 6.27
CA ASN A 192 17.37 -20.59 5.85
C ASN A 192 16.19 -19.90 5.12
N LEU A 193 15.01 -20.55 5.03
CA LEU A 193 13.81 -19.95 4.45
C LEU A 193 12.75 -19.67 5.50
N THR A 194 12.25 -18.44 5.49
CA THR A 194 11.05 -18.04 6.24
C THR A 194 9.96 -17.60 5.27
N LEU A 195 8.78 -18.23 5.36
CA LEU A 195 7.58 -17.79 4.63
C LEU A 195 6.70 -16.97 5.58
N GLU A 196 6.70 -15.66 5.43
CA GLU A 196 5.94 -14.72 6.26
C GLU A 196 4.61 -14.38 5.61
N LEU A 197 3.50 -14.86 6.17
CA LEU A 197 2.15 -14.60 5.65
C LEU A 197 1.44 -13.47 6.41
N SER A 198 2.01 -13.00 7.52
CA SER A 198 1.48 -11.88 8.29
C SER A 198 1.97 -10.55 7.73
N VAL A 199 1.05 -9.61 7.52
CA VAL A 199 1.37 -8.24 7.11
C VAL A 199 1.39 -7.26 8.30
N ALA A 200 1.19 -7.76 9.51
CA ALA A 200 1.00 -6.92 10.69
C ALA A 200 2.30 -6.36 11.26
N THR A 201 3.46 -6.96 10.94
CA THR A 201 4.75 -6.54 11.50
C THR A 201 5.67 -5.98 10.42
N SER A 202 6.61 -5.12 10.85
CA SER A 202 7.69 -4.61 9.99
C SER A 202 9.01 -5.36 10.25
N ASP A 203 9.00 -6.42 11.06
CA ASP A 203 10.21 -7.10 11.52
C ASP A 203 11.05 -7.67 10.39
N SER A 204 10.43 -8.28 9.39
CA SER A 204 11.14 -8.79 8.22
C SER A 204 11.81 -7.68 7.41
N LEU A 205 11.15 -6.51 7.33
CA LEU A 205 11.71 -5.35 6.66
C LEU A 205 12.95 -4.81 7.39
N PHE A 206 12.93 -4.83 8.72
CA PHE A 206 14.07 -4.35 9.54
C PHE A 206 15.25 -5.33 9.55
N LYS A 207 14.98 -6.63 9.41
CA LYS A 207 16.00 -7.69 9.37
C LYS A 207 16.69 -7.81 8.02
N ALA A 208 16.06 -7.34 6.97
CA ALA A 208 16.56 -7.55 5.61
C ALA A 208 17.69 -6.58 5.27
N ASP A 209 18.76 -7.12 4.72
CA ASP A 209 19.86 -6.34 4.15
C ASP A 209 19.55 -5.93 2.71
N VAL A 210 18.78 -6.76 2.01
CA VAL A 210 18.36 -6.52 0.62
C VAL A 210 16.86 -6.79 0.48
N LEU A 211 16.15 -5.89 -0.20
CA LEU A 211 14.76 -6.05 -0.61
C LEU A 211 14.68 -6.32 -2.11
N ILE A 212 14.00 -7.40 -2.48
CA ILE A 212 13.62 -7.70 -3.87
C ILE A 212 12.11 -7.51 -4.01
N SER A 213 11.72 -6.60 -4.89
CA SER A 213 10.33 -6.25 -5.18
C SER A 213 10.17 -5.86 -6.64
N ASP A 214 8.94 -5.82 -7.15
CA ASP A 214 8.57 -5.42 -8.50
C ASP A 214 7.57 -4.24 -8.49
#